data_57dfda85fec687a32356683184bd3219
#
_entry.id   57dfda85fec687a32356683184bd3219
#
_cell.length_a   1.000
_cell.length_b   1.000
_cell.length_c   1.000
_cell.angle_alpha   90.00
_cell.angle_beta   90.00
_cell.angle_gamma   90.00
#
_symmetry.space_group_name_H-M   'P 1'
#
loop_
_entity.id
_entity.type
_entity.pdbx_description
1 polymer ?
#
loop_
_entity_poly.entity_id
_entity_poly.type
_entity_poly.pdbx_seq_one_letter_code
_entity_poly.pdbx_strand_id
1 'polypeptide(L)'
;MDFHLSKEHLLVRKMYREFAETEVKPLAEELDEEERFPMETVEKMAKLGMMGIYFPKQYGGAGGDVLSYAMCVEELAKVCGTTAVVVSAHTSLCCAPIFENGTEEQKMKYLPDLLSGRKIGAFGLTEPNAGTDASGQQTTAVKNENGDYVLNGSKCFITNGNVASTFVVFAMTDKSKGNHGISAFIVESTFPGFSTGKHEKKMGIRGSSTCDLVFEDCVVPKENLLGKEGEGFKIAMKTLDGGRIGIASQALGLAEGAINEAVKYTKERVQFGRRLSQFQNTQFQLADMHTRTQAAQYLVYAAACKKQNHEDYSMDAAMAKLFAAETASDVTRRAVQLFGGYGYTREYPVERMMRDAKITEIYEGTSEVQRMVVAKYLGVN
;
A
#
# COMPACT_ATOMS: atom_id res chain seq x y z
N MET A 1 -26.82 10.73 -4.83
CA MET A 1 -25.58 10.15 -4.30
C MET A 1 -25.99 9.06 -3.31
N ASP A 2 -25.62 7.82 -3.56
CA ASP A 2 -25.93 6.72 -2.65
C ASP A 2 -24.67 6.37 -1.85
N PHE A 3 -24.75 6.44 -0.53
CA PHE A 3 -23.67 6.09 0.38
C PHE A 3 -23.76 4.65 0.92
N HIS A 4 -24.72 3.88 0.41
CA HIS A 4 -24.90 2.50 0.83
C HIS A 4 -24.09 1.54 -0.05
N LEU A 5 -23.42 0.61 0.59
CA LEU A 5 -22.78 -0.49 -0.10
C LEU A 5 -23.83 -1.41 -0.73
N SER A 6 -23.58 -1.87 -1.95
CA SER A 6 -24.42 -2.87 -2.58
C SER A 6 -24.40 -4.20 -1.80
N LYS A 7 -25.36 -5.09 -2.09
CA LYS A 7 -25.39 -6.42 -1.48
C LYS A 7 -24.11 -7.22 -1.78
N GLU A 8 -23.56 -7.05 -2.97
CA GLU A 8 -22.28 -7.69 -3.37
C GLU A 8 -21.11 -7.15 -2.55
N HIS A 9 -21.01 -5.82 -2.40
CA HIS A 9 -19.98 -5.19 -1.56
C HIS A 9 -20.07 -5.64 -0.10
N LEU A 10 -21.28 -5.74 0.46
CA LEU A 10 -21.48 -6.25 1.83
C LEU A 10 -21.04 -7.71 1.97
N LEU A 11 -21.28 -8.54 0.95
CA LEU A 11 -20.89 -9.95 0.95
C LEU A 11 -19.38 -10.12 0.86
N VAL A 12 -18.70 -9.44 -0.08
CA VAL A 12 -17.25 -9.52 -0.22
C VAL A 12 -16.54 -8.93 0.99
N ARG A 13 -17.04 -7.82 1.55
CA ARG A 13 -16.52 -7.24 2.80
C ARG A 13 -16.61 -8.22 3.96
N LYS A 14 -17.72 -8.94 4.09
CA LYS A 14 -17.89 -9.98 5.10
C LYS A 14 -16.84 -11.08 4.91
N MET A 15 -16.62 -11.55 3.70
CA MET A 15 -15.60 -12.55 3.38
C MET A 15 -14.20 -12.06 3.78
N TYR A 16 -13.82 -10.83 3.44
CA TYR A 16 -12.52 -10.26 3.81
C TYR A 16 -12.36 -10.16 5.32
N ARG A 17 -13.41 -9.75 6.04
CA ARG A 17 -13.41 -9.70 7.50
C ARG A 17 -13.22 -11.07 8.13
N GLU A 18 -13.99 -12.06 7.68
CA GLU A 18 -13.86 -13.43 8.18
C GLU A 18 -12.45 -13.96 7.95
N PHE A 19 -11.90 -13.75 6.75
CA PHE A 19 -10.52 -14.12 6.45
C PHE A 19 -9.51 -13.38 7.36
N ALA A 20 -9.65 -12.09 7.54
CA ALA A 20 -8.77 -11.31 8.40
C ALA A 20 -8.78 -11.79 9.85
N GLU A 21 -9.95 -12.07 10.41
CA GLU A 21 -10.09 -12.55 11.80
C GLU A 21 -9.60 -13.99 12.00
N THR A 22 -9.78 -14.87 11.01
CA THR A 22 -9.46 -16.30 11.16
C THR A 22 -8.07 -16.68 10.70
N GLU A 23 -7.54 -16.03 9.66
CA GLU A 23 -6.28 -16.41 9.02
C GLU A 23 -5.14 -15.41 9.23
N VAL A 24 -5.45 -14.12 9.45
CA VAL A 24 -4.45 -13.06 9.58
C VAL A 24 -4.19 -12.70 11.05
N LYS A 25 -5.25 -12.45 11.81
CA LYS A 25 -5.16 -12.01 13.21
C LYS A 25 -4.32 -12.93 14.10
N PRO A 26 -4.44 -14.26 14.01
CA PRO A 26 -3.66 -15.18 14.84
C PRO A 26 -2.15 -15.10 14.61
N LEU A 27 -1.72 -14.66 13.42
CA LEU A 27 -0.31 -14.56 13.04
C LEU A 27 0.28 -13.15 13.23
N ALA A 28 -0.56 -12.14 13.47
CA ALA A 28 -0.14 -10.75 13.40
C ALA A 28 0.92 -10.36 14.43
N GLU A 29 0.90 -10.95 15.63
CA GLU A 29 1.91 -10.74 16.67
C GLU A 29 3.24 -11.38 16.28
N GLU A 30 3.23 -12.65 15.91
CA GLU A 30 4.42 -13.41 15.46
C GLU A 30 5.10 -12.74 14.27
N LEU A 31 4.33 -12.31 13.26
CA LEU A 31 4.86 -11.60 12.08
C LEU A 31 5.60 -10.31 12.44
N ASP A 32 5.13 -9.58 13.46
CA ASP A 32 5.77 -8.37 13.95
C ASP A 32 7.02 -8.69 14.78
N GLU A 33 6.95 -9.67 15.69
CA GLU A 33 8.05 -10.05 16.56
C GLU A 33 9.24 -10.64 15.76
N GLU A 34 8.96 -11.55 14.84
CA GLU A 34 9.97 -12.25 14.05
C GLU A 34 10.41 -11.47 12.80
N GLU A 35 9.74 -10.34 12.50
CA GLU A 35 9.97 -9.54 11.29
C GLU A 35 9.86 -10.39 10.00
N ARG A 36 8.99 -11.40 10.00
CA ARG A 36 8.87 -12.35 8.90
C ARG A 36 7.71 -12.04 7.95
N PHE A 37 7.91 -12.34 6.67
CA PHE A 37 6.91 -12.16 5.64
C PHE A 37 5.77 -13.21 5.76
N PRO A 38 4.48 -12.81 5.61
CA PRO A 38 3.31 -13.69 5.80
C PRO A 38 3.01 -14.56 4.57
N MET A 39 3.96 -15.39 4.11
CA MET A 39 3.80 -16.16 2.87
C MET A 39 2.60 -17.09 2.91
N GLU A 40 2.38 -17.79 4.04
CA GLU A 40 1.24 -18.69 4.24
C GLU A 40 -0.12 -17.98 4.11
N THR A 41 -0.18 -16.73 4.55
CA THR A 41 -1.38 -15.89 4.41
C THR A 41 -1.56 -15.44 2.97
N VAL A 42 -0.47 -15.06 2.29
CA VAL A 42 -0.48 -14.68 0.87
C VAL A 42 -0.96 -15.83 0.00
N GLU A 43 -0.51 -17.05 0.24
CA GLU A 43 -0.97 -18.25 -0.49
C GLU A 43 -2.48 -18.51 -0.31
N LYS A 44 -3.01 -18.25 0.89
CA LYS A 44 -4.45 -18.35 1.15
C LYS A 44 -5.23 -17.22 0.46
N MET A 45 -4.72 -15.99 0.52
CA MET A 45 -5.30 -14.83 -0.18
C MET A 45 -5.34 -15.07 -1.70
N ALA A 46 -4.28 -15.66 -2.27
CA ALA A 46 -4.20 -16.02 -3.69
C ALA A 46 -5.34 -16.96 -4.11
N LYS A 47 -5.63 -17.98 -3.32
CA LYS A 47 -6.74 -18.93 -3.58
C LYS A 47 -8.12 -18.27 -3.56
N LEU A 48 -8.27 -17.15 -2.86
CA LEU A 48 -9.50 -16.36 -2.78
C LEU A 48 -9.56 -15.22 -3.80
N GLY A 49 -8.55 -15.10 -4.68
CA GLY A 49 -8.48 -14.05 -5.70
C GLY A 49 -8.15 -12.66 -5.15
N MET A 50 -7.68 -12.56 -3.88
CA MET A 50 -7.39 -11.28 -3.22
C MET A 50 -6.14 -10.58 -3.77
N MET A 51 -5.32 -11.27 -4.58
CA MET A 51 -4.14 -10.69 -5.22
C MET A 51 -4.45 -9.99 -6.56
N GLY A 52 -5.67 -10.16 -7.11
CA GLY A 52 -6.07 -9.60 -8.41
C GLY A 52 -7.51 -9.07 -8.45
N ILE A 53 -8.01 -8.44 -7.37
CA ILE A 53 -9.43 -8.16 -7.14
C ILE A 53 -10.10 -7.43 -8.30
N TYR A 54 -9.60 -6.27 -8.73
CA TYR A 54 -10.28 -5.43 -9.73
C TYR A 54 -9.78 -5.62 -11.16
N PHE A 55 -8.92 -6.61 -11.39
CA PHE A 55 -8.43 -6.89 -12.74
C PHE A 55 -9.34 -7.84 -13.51
N PRO A 56 -9.38 -7.71 -14.86
CA PRO A 56 -10.20 -8.57 -15.70
C PRO A 56 -9.80 -10.06 -15.61
N LYS A 57 -10.79 -10.94 -15.71
CA LYS A 57 -10.62 -12.40 -15.67
C LYS A 57 -9.71 -12.92 -16.80
N GLN A 58 -9.69 -12.26 -17.95
CA GLN A 58 -8.83 -12.66 -19.08
C GLN A 58 -7.34 -12.64 -18.76
N TYR A 59 -6.91 -11.83 -17.78
CA TYR A 59 -5.53 -11.79 -17.28
C TYR A 59 -5.33 -12.54 -15.97
N GLY A 60 -6.34 -13.29 -15.50
CA GLY A 60 -6.29 -14.04 -14.25
C GLY A 60 -6.78 -13.26 -13.03
N GLY A 61 -7.37 -12.08 -13.19
CA GLY A 61 -7.97 -11.31 -12.11
C GLY A 61 -9.32 -11.84 -11.65
N ALA A 62 -9.82 -11.35 -10.52
CA ALA A 62 -11.11 -11.76 -9.95
C ALA A 62 -12.32 -11.09 -10.63
N GLY A 63 -12.12 -9.98 -11.34
CA GLY A 63 -13.18 -9.23 -12.04
C GLY A 63 -14.08 -8.42 -11.09
N GLY A 64 -13.58 -8.08 -9.92
CA GLY A 64 -14.22 -7.17 -8.97
C GLY A 64 -14.00 -5.70 -9.33
N ASP A 65 -14.11 -4.80 -8.35
CA ASP A 65 -13.94 -3.37 -8.52
C ASP A 65 -12.93 -2.75 -7.53
N VAL A 66 -12.62 -1.47 -7.73
CA VAL A 66 -11.64 -0.74 -6.91
C VAL A 66 -12.15 -0.55 -5.48
N LEU A 67 -13.46 -0.42 -5.27
CA LEU A 67 -14.04 -0.33 -3.93
C LEU A 67 -13.89 -1.64 -3.16
N SER A 68 -14.08 -2.79 -3.81
CA SER A 68 -13.83 -4.11 -3.22
C SER A 68 -12.36 -4.29 -2.84
N TYR A 69 -11.42 -3.78 -3.65
CA TYR A 69 -10.00 -3.76 -3.30
C TYR A 69 -9.73 -2.88 -2.07
N ALA A 70 -10.29 -1.66 -2.02
CA ALA A 70 -10.15 -0.78 -0.87
C ALA A 70 -10.66 -1.43 0.42
N MET A 71 -11.84 -2.07 0.36
CA MET A 71 -12.42 -2.82 1.49
C MET A 71 -11.57 -4.04 1.90
N CYS A 72 -10.93 -4.72 0.95
CA CYS A 72 -10.00 -5.82 1.26
C CYS A 72 -8.82 -5.32 2.10
N VAL A 73 -8.14 -4.26 1.64
CA VAL A 73 -7.02 -3.66 2.36
C VAL A 73 -7.44 -3.12 3.73
N GLU A 74 -8.62 -2.49 3.82
CA GLU A 74 -9.22 -2.01 5.07
C GLU A 74 -9.43 -3.15 6.08
N GLU A 75 -10.12 -4.24 5.68
CA GLU A 75 -10.44 -5.34 6.60
C GLU A 75 -9.17 -6.10 7.06
N LEU A 76 -8.17 -6.26 6.17
CA LEU A 76 -6.87 -6.82 6.55
C LEU A 76 -6.13 -5.92 7.55
N ALA A 77 -6.13 -4.61 7.32
CA ALA A 77 -5.42 -3.65 8.16
C ALA A 77 -6.01 -3.52 9.57
N LYS A 78 -7.30 -3.83 9.77
CA LYS A 78 -7.93 -3.86 11.11
C LYS A 78 -7.22 -4.79 12.07
N VAL A 79 -6.56 -5.81 11.57
CA VAL A 79 -5.87 -6.82 12.39
C VAL A 79 -4.36 -6.85 12.14
N CYS A 80 -3.89 -6.50 10.92
CA CYS A 80 -2.47 -6.55 10.57
C CYS A 80 -2.13 -5.58 9.44
N GLY A 81 -1.46 -4.48 9.76
CA GLY A 81 -0.97 -3.50 8.77
C GLY A 81 0.03 -4.09 7.77
N THR A 82 0.84 -5.06 8.20
CA THR A 82 1.79 -5.79 7.35
C THR A 82 1.09 -6.55 6.22
N THR A 83 0.09 -7.37 6.53
CA THR A 83 -0.62 -8.16 5.50
C THR A 83 -1.36 -7.25 4.53
N ALA A 84 -1.93 -6.15 5.01
CA ALA A 84 -2.62 -5.17 4.19
C ALA A 84 -1.69 -4.50 3.16
N VAL A 85 -0.48 -4.09 3.56
CA VAL A 85 0.47 -3.43 2.63
C VAL A 85 1.02 -4.37 1.57
N VAL A 86 1.14 -5.68 1.87
CA VAL A 86 1.56 -6.68 0.87
C VAL A 86 0.59 -6.68 -0.32
N VAL A 87 -0.73 -6.74 -0.06
CA VAL A 87 -1.77 -6.67 -1.09
C VAL A 87 -1.79 -5.31 -1.77
N SER A 88 -1.69 -4.23 -0.99
CA SER A 88 -1.73 -2.86 -1.52
C SER A 88 -0.60 -2.61 -2.52
N ALA A 89 0.64 -2.84 -2.14
CA ALA A 89 1.80 -2.58 -2.99
C ALA A 89 1.83 -3.50 -4.23
N HIS A 90 1.54 -4.78 -4.06
CA HIS A 90 1.45 -5.74 -5.16
C HIS A 90 0.42 -5.29 -6.20
N THR A 91 -0.78 -4.99 -5.76
CA THR A 91 -1.92 -4.69 -6.63
C THR A 91 -1.80 -3.33 -7.31
N SER A 92 -1.60 -2.27 -6.52
CA SER A 92 -1.66 -0.89 -7.01
C SER A 92 -0.34 -0.39 -7.62
N LEU A 93 0.81 -0.92 -7.20
CA LEU A 93 2.11 -0.40 -7.61
C LEU A 93 2.81 -1.29 -8.64
N CYS A 94 2.52 -2.60 -8.70
CA CYS A 94 3.10 -3.50 -9.71
C CYS A 94 2.09 -3.94 -10.77
N CYS A 95 0.97 -4.55 -10.36
CA CYS A 95 -0.02 -5.06 -11.29
C CYS A 95 -0.70 -3.93 -12.09
N ALA A 96 -1.09 -2.84 -11.42
CA ALA A 96 -1.81 -1.73 -12.06
C ALA A 96 -0.98 -1.04 -13.17
N PRO A 97 0.27 -0.59 -12.97
CA PRO A 97 1.03 0.03 -14.05
C PRO A 97 1.29 -0.90 -15.22
N ILE A 98 1.49 -2.21 -15.00
CA ILE A 98 1.61 -3.20 -16.09
C ILE A 98 0.28 -3.31 -16.86
N PHE A 99 -0.84 -3.37 -16.15
CA PHE A 99 -2.16 -3.44 -16.78
C PHE A 99 -2.50 -2.16 -17.56
N GLU A 100 -2.19 -0.98 -17.00
CA GLU A 100 -2.56 0.31 -17.57
C GLU A 100 -1.64 0.75 -18.74
N ASN A 101 -0.35 0.36 -18.74
CA ASN A 101 0.65 0.86 -19.68
C ASN A 101 1.38 -0.23 -20.48
N GLY A 102 1.19 -1.50 -20.15
CA GLY A 102 1.83 -2.62 -20.85
C GLY A 102 1.19 -2.93 -22.19
N THR A 103 1.99 -3.51 -23.11
CA THR A 103 1.48 -4.12 -24.33
C THR A 103 0.68 -5.39 -24.00
N GLU A 104 -0.10 -5.91 -24.95
CA GLU A 104 -0.84 -7.15 -24.70
C GLU A 104 0.09 -8.33 -24.39
N GLU A 105 1.26 -8.38 -25.06
CA GLU A 105 2.29 -9.40 -24.79
C GLU A 105 2.82 -9.29 -23.35
N GLN A 106 3.10 -8.06 -22.89
CA GLN A 106 3.54 -7.83 -21.50
C GLN A 106 2.45 -8.21 -20.49
N LYS A 107 1.19 -7.82 -20.74
CA LYS A 107 0.05 -8.18 -19.88
C LYS A 107 -0.12 -9.69 -19.79
N MET A 108 -0.11 -10.38 -20.93
CA MET A 108 -0.25 -11.85 -20.97
C MET A 108 0.94 -12.59 -20.38
N LYS A 109 2.15 -12.02 -20.45
CA LYS A 109 3.36 -12.60 -19.84
C LYS A 109 3.36 -12.47 -18.31
N TYR A 110 3.00 -11.32 -17.77
CA TYR A 110 3.23 -11.01 -16.36
C TYR A 110 1.99 -11.10 -15.48
N LEU A 111 0.84 -10.60 -15.95
CA LEU A 111 -0.35 -10.48 -15.09
C LEU A 111 -0.93 -11.82 -14.61
N PRO A 112 -0.99 -12.90 -15.41
CA PRO A 112 -1.59 -14.16 -14.93
C PRO A 112 -0.90 -14.73 -13.68
N ASP A 113 0.43 -14.65 -13.61
CA ASP A 113 1.18 -15.12 -12.45
C ASP A 113 1.05 -14.17 -11.24
N LEU A 114 1.04 -12.86 -11.49
CA LEU A 114 0.88 -11.85 -10.47
C LEU A 114 -0.55 -11.89 -9.89
N LEU A 115 -1.58 -11.82 -10.72
CA LEU A 115 -2.97 -11.72 -10.27
C LEU A 115 -3.49 -13.01 -9.61
N SER A 116 -2.91 -14.16 -9.97
CA SER A 116 -3.18 -15.42 -9.28
C SER A 116 -2.39 -15.57 -7.97
N GLY A 117 -1.47 -14.66 -7.66
CA GLY A 117 -0.63 -14.70 -6.48
C GLY A 117 0.49 -15.76 -6.52
N ARG A 118 0.72 -16.42 -7.66
CA ARG A 118 1.90 -17.31 -7.86
C ARG A 118 3.20 -16.54 -7.80
N LYS A 119 3.19 -15.28 -8.22
CA LYS A 119 4.30 -14.34 -8.13
C LYS A 119 3.86 -13.09 -7.41
N ILE A 120 4.80 -12.47 -6.69
CA ILE A 120 4.59 -11.20 -6.00
C ILE A 120 5.27 -10.10 -6.80
N GLY A 121 4.65 -8.92 -6.83
CA GLY A 121 5.15 -7.74 -7.49
C GLY A 121 5.64 -6.67 -6.52
N ALA A 122 6.59 -5.86 -6.99
CA ALA A 122 7.13 -4.71 -6.27
C ALA A 122 7.34 -3.50 -7.20
N PHE A 123 7.62 -2.33 -6.59
CA PHE A 123 7.73 -1.04 -7.28
C PHE A 123 8.99 -0.31 -6.84
N GLY A 124 9.94 -0.14 -7.77
CA GLY A 124 11.24 0.45 -7.52
C GLY A 124 11.36 1.88 -8.05
N LEU A 125 10.88 2.87 -7.29
CA LEU A 125 11.00 4.29 -7.64
C LEU A 125 12.05 4.99 -6.79
N THR A 126 11.92 4.90 -5.46
CA THR A 126 12.69 5.67 -4.47
C THR A 126 14.18 5.31 -4.48
N GLU A 127 15.02 6.34 -4.38
CA GLU A 127 16.48 6.21 -4.22
C GLU A 127 16.93 6.92 -2.95
N PRO A 128 18.16 6.67 -2.44
CA PRO A 128 18.65 7.31 -1.21
C PRO A 128 18.54 8.82 -1.18
N ASN A 129 18.71 9.49 -2.34
CA ASN A 129 18.64 10.94 -2.48
C ASN A 129 17.41 11.43 -3.29
N ALA A 130 16.46 10.54 -3.62
CA ALA A 130 15.27 10.85 -4.41
C ALA A 130 14.03 10.15 -3.84
N GLY A 131 13.53 10.65 -2.71
CA GLY A 131 12.26 10.26 -2.09
C GLY A 131 11.13 11.15 -2.60
N THR A 132 10.85 12.24 -1.90
CA THR A 132 9.85 13.26 -2.32
C THR A 132 10.22 13.90 -3.65
N ASP A 133 11.50 14.21 -3.86
CA ASP A 133 12.01 14.63 -5.17
C ASP A 133 12.29 13.41 -6.06
N ALA A 134 11.23 12.75 -6.49
CA ALA A 134 11.32 11.55 -7.32
C ALA A 134 11.93 11.82 -8.72
N SER A 135 12.00 13.09 -9.16
CA SER A 135 12.63 13.47 -10.42
C SER A 135 14.16 13.47 -10.35
N GLY A 136 14.71 13.58 -9.14
CA GLY A 136 16.15 13.61 -8.87
C GLY A 136 16.85 12.25 -8.89
N GLN A 137 16.21 11.18 -9.36
CA GLN A 137 16.77 9.84 -9.38
C GLN A 137 18.03 9.72 -10.26
N GLN A 138 18.95 8.85 -9.84
CA GLN A 138 20.26 8.67 -10.46
C GLN A 138 20.45 7.33 -11.15
N THR A 139 19.64 6.32 -10.84
CA THR A 139 19.68 5.01 -11.54
C THR A 139 19.54 5.24 -13.04
N THR A 140 20.48 4.71 -13.83
CA THR A 140 20.53 4.89 -15.27
C THR A 140 20.06 3.63 -16.02
N ALA A 141 19.56 3.82 -17.23
CA ALA A 141 19.30 2.75 -18.19
C ALA A 141 19.84 3.15 -19.56
N VAL A 142 20.92 2.50 -20.00
CA VAL A 142 21.63 2.80 -21.25
C VAL A 142 21.42 1.68 -22.23
N LYS A 143 21.08 1.97 -23.50
CA LYS A 143 20.94 0.96 -24.54
C LYS A 143 22.29 0.34 -24.91
N ASN A 144 22.33 -0.98 -25.00
CA ASN A 144 23.45 -1.71 -25.56
C ASN A 144 23.30 -1.87 -27.11
N GLU A 145 24.25 -2.54 -27.71
CA GLU A 145 24.29 -2.76 -29.19
C GLU A 145 23.08 -3.57 -29.70
N ASN A 146 22.45 -4.40 -28.85
CA ASN A 146 21.26 -5.20 -29.19
C ASN A 146 19.95 -4.41 -29.00
N GLY A 147 20.04 -3.19 -28.47
CA GLY A 147 18.90 -2.35 -28.14
C GLY A 147 18.27 -2.64 -26.79
N ASP A 148 18.81 -3.59 -26.01
CA ASP A 148 18.41 -3.85 -24.62
C ASP A 148 18.95 -2.75 -23.70
N TYR A 149 18.36 -2.62 -22.50
CA TYR A 149 18.77 -1.61 -21.55
C TYR A 149 19.67 -2.21 -20.46
N VAL A 150 20.80 -1.56 -20.21
CA VAL A 150 21.70 -1.88 -19.10
C VAL A 150 21.40 -0.92 -17.95
N LEU A 151 20.84 -1.44 -16.87
CA LEU A 151 20.52 -0.66 -15.68
C LEU A 151 21.69 -0.66 -14.69
N ASN A 152 22.03 0.52 -14.17
CA ASN A 152 23.03 0.71 -13.11
C ASN A 152 22.52 1.69 -12.06
N GLY A 153 22.59 1.30 -10.78
CA GLY A 153 22.16 2.09 -9.64
C GLY A 153 21.48 1.28 -8.55
N SER A 154 20.69 1.94 -7.72
CA SER A 154 19.98 1.28 -6.62
C SER A 154 18.66 1.97 -6.30
N LYS A 155 17.71 1.20 -5.78
CA LYS A 155 16.45 1.69 -5.21
C LYS A 155 16.39 1.30 -3.73
N CYS A 156 15.79 2.12 -2.88
CA CYS A 156 15.70 1.85 -1.45
C CYS A 156 14.24 1.83 -0.96
N PHE A 157 14.04 1.18 0.18
CA PHE A 157 12.73 1.04 0.84
C PHE A 157 11.66 0.34 -0.01
N ILE A 158 12.04 -0.68 -0.77
CA ILE A 158 11.14 -1.36 -1.70
C ILE A 158 10.31 -2.43 -0.98
N THR A 159 9.02 -2.16 -0.84
CA THR A 159 8.02 -3.09 -0.28
C THR A 159 7.92 -4.35 -1.15
N ASN A 160 7.82 -5.51 -0.52
CA ASN A 160 7.86 -6.84 -1.14
C ASN A 160 9.21 -7.20 -1.79
N GLY A 161 10.25 -6.37 -1.69
CA GLY A 161 11.47 -6.47 -2.49
C GLY A 161 12.19 -7.82 -2.41
N ASN A 162 12.33 -8.44 -1.22
CA ASN A 162 13.03 -9.73 -1.09
C ASN A 162 12.18 -10.94 -1.53
N VAL A 163 10.87 -10.78 -1.71
CA VAL A 163 9.95 -11.87 -2.08
C VAL A 163 9.34 -11.71 -3.47
N ALA A 164 9.47 -10.51 -4.04
CA ALA A 164 8.95 -10.23 -5.38
C ALA A 164 9.79 -10.92 -6.46
N SER A 165 9.13 -11.35 -7.51
CA SER A 165 9.76 -11.89 -8.72
C SER A 165 9.65 -10.93 -9.91
N THR A 166 8.75 -9.94 -9.83
CA THR A 166 8.50 -8.95 -10.88
C THR A 166 8.48 -7.56 -10.27
N PHE A 167 9.21 -6.64 -10.88
CA PHE A 167 9.39 -5.28 -10.40
C PHE A 167 9.05 -4.28 -11.49
N VAL A 168 8.31 -3.23 -11.17
CA VAL A 168 8.21 -2.04 -12.02
C VAL A 168 9.26 -1.04 -11.52
N VAL A 169 10.29 -0.80 -12.33
CA VAL A 169 11.48 0.00 -11.97
C VAL A 169 11.58 1.22 -12.88
N PHE A 170 11.96 2.35 -12.29
CA PHE A 170 12.18 3.61 -13.01
C PHE A 170 13.66 3.94 -13.07
N ALA A 171 14.15 4.31 -14.26
CA ALA A 171 15.53 4.67 -14.46
C ALA A 171 15.68 5.78 -15.52
N MET A 172 16.76 6.53 -15.43
CA MET A 172 17.10 7.63 -16.31
C MET A 172 17.67 7.11 -17.61
N THR A 173 16.95 7.32 -18.71
CA THR A 173 17.41 7.01 -20.08
C THR A 173 18.05 8.23 -20.77
N ASP A 174 17.67 9.44 -20.39
CA ASP A 174 18.22 10.68 -20.96
C ASP A 174 18.24 11.81 -19.92
N LYS A 175 19.39 12.03 -19.27
CA LYS A 175 19.56 13.07 -18.25
C LYS A 175 19.30 14.50 -18.75
N SER A 176 19.46 14.75 -20.04
CA SER A 176 19.27 16.10 -20.61
C SER A 176 17.81 16.55 -20.61
N LYS A 177 16.88 15.62 -20.49
CA LYS A 177 15.42 15.86 -20.52
C LYS A 177 14.76 15.96 -19.15
N GLY A 178 15.54 15.92 -18.04
CA GLY A 178 15.00 15.96 -16.68
C GLY A 178 14.00 14.84 -16.44
N ASN A 179 12.83 15.13 -15.90
CA ASN A 179 11.78 14.13 -15.64
C ASN A 179 11.23 13.44 -16.91
N HIS A 180 11.33 14.07 -18.06
CA HIS A 180 11.00 13.47 -19.38
C HIS A 180 12.08 12.52 -19.88
N GLY A 181 13.18 12.37 -19.19
CA GLY A 181 14.23 11.39 -19.48
C GLY A 181 14.11 10.12 -18.64
N ILE A 182 13.10 10.02 -17.76
CA ILE A 182 12.86 8.84 -16.93
C ILE A 182 11.96 7.86 -17.69
N SER A 183 12.35 6.58 -17.71
CA SER A 183 11.61 5.49 -18.34
C SER A 183 11.24 4.43 -17.29
N ALA A 184 10.19 3.66 -17.57
CA ALA A 184 9.73 2.58 -16.72
C ALA A 184 10.06 1.21 -17.35
N PHE A 185 10.43 0.24 -16.53
CA PHE A 185 10.85 -1.08 -16.95
C PHE A 185 10.18 -2.17 -16.11
N ILE A 186 9.84 -3.30 -16.74
CA ILE A 186 9.47 -4.52 -16.03
C ILE A 186 10.76 -5.34 -15.84
N VAL A 187 11.20 -5.49 -14.60
CA VAL A 187 12.41 -6.21 -14.24
C VAL A 187 12.04 -7.52 -13.55
N GLU A 188 12.67 -8.62 -13.92
CA GLU A 188 12.50 -9.91 -13.25
C GLU A 188 13.65 -10.15 -12.27
N SER A 189 13.37 -10.78 -11.12
CA SER A 189 14.40 -11.10 -10.12
C SER A 189 15.53 -11.99 -10.62
N THR A 190 15.31 -12.65 -11.75
CA THR A 190 16.27 -13.57 -12.40
C THR A 190 17.18 -12.89 -13.42
N PHE A 191 17.01 -11.59 -13.68
CA PHE A 191 17.85 -10.90 -14.65
C PHE A 191 19.29 -10.79 -14.15
N PRO A 192 20.28 -11.10 -14.97
CA PRO A 192 21.69 -10.94 -14.60
C PRO A 192 21.99 -9.49 -14.19
N GLY A 193 22.73 -9.33 -13.09
CA GLY A 193 23.06 -8.01 -12.54
C GLY A 193 21.98 -7.40 -11.65
N PHE A 194 20.86 -8.10 -11.41
CA PHE A 194 19.88 -7.72 -10.40
C PHE A 194 20.13 -8.45 -9.07
N SER A 195 20.03 -7.72 -7.97
CA SER A 195 20.05 -8.30 -6.63
C SER A 195 19.25 -7.46 -5.64
N THR A 196 18.94 -8.03 -4.48
CA THR A 196 18.26 -7.35 -3.38
C THR A 196 19.17 -7.20 -2.16
N GLY A 197 19.02 -6.07 -1.45
CA GLY A 197 19.73 -5.80 -0.21
C GLY A 197 19.14 -6.53 1.00
N LYS A 198 19.64 -6.15 2.18
CA LYS A 198 19.14 -6.68 3.46
C LYS A 198 17.73 -6.17 3.75
N HIS A 199 16.97 -6.97 4.52
CA HIS A 199 15.72 -6.56 5.08
C HIS A 199 15.91 -5.36 6.04
N GLU A 200 15.10 -4.32 5.85
CA GLU A 200 15.14 -3.12 6.68
C GLU A 200 14.50 -3.35 8.05
N LYS A 201 15.20 -2.95 9.12
CA LYS A 201 14.65 -2.94 10.46
C LYS A 201 13.76 -1.70 10.65
N LYS A 202 12.47 -1.92 10.84
CA LYS A 202 11.46 -0.87 10.83
C LYS A 202 10.79 -0.68 12.19
N MET A 203 10.23 0.50 12.39
CA MET A 203 9.40 0.83 13.55
C MET A 203 8.11 0.01 13.58
N GLY A 204 7.39 -0.05 12.46
CA GLY A 204 6.13 -0.75 12.25
C GLY A 204 6.09 -1.52 10.95
N ILE A 205 4.97 -2.20 10.65
CA ILE A 205 4.83 -3.13 9.53
C ILE A 205 6.06 -4.04 9.37
N ARG A 206 6.55 -4.54 10.49
CA ARG A 206 7.89 -5.15 10.58
C ARG A 206 8.00 -6.42 9.76
N GLY A 207 6.92 -7.18 9.63
CA GLY A 207 6.85 -8.37 8.78
C GLY A 207 6.75 -8.07 7.29
N SER A 208 6.58 -6.80 6.86
CA SER A 208 6.63 -6.45 5.44
C SER A 208 8.07 -6.52 4.94
N SER A 209 8.32 -7.31 3.89
CA SER A 209 9.62 -7.38 3.24
C SER A 209 9.96 -6.05 2.57
N THR A 210 10.87 -5.30 3.16
CA THR A 210 11.33 -4.01 2.65
C THR A 210 12.84 -4.04 2.54
N CYS A 211 13.39 -3.76 1.34
CA CYS A 211 14.83 -3.83 1.08
C CYS A 211 15.23 -2.86 -0.02
N ASP A 212 16.53 -2.79 -0.28
CA ASP A 212 17.08 -2.15 -1.45
C ASP A 212 17.02 -3.09 -2.66
N LEU A 213 16.94 -2.50 -3.87
CA LEU A 213 17.21 -3.18 -5.14
C LEU A 213 18.54 -2.64 -5.67
N VAL A 214 19.39 -3.52 -6.16
CA VAL A 214 20.72 -3.18 -6.70
C VAL A 214 20.81 -3.65 -8.15
N PHE A 215 21.29 -2.78 -9.02
CA PHE A 215 21.48 -3.01 -10.43
C PHE A 215 22.96 -2.77 -10.78
N GLU A 216 23.66 -3.83 -11.17
CA GLU A 216 25.08 -3.82 -11.55
C GLU A 216 25.17 -4.44 -12.95
N ASP A 217 25.23 -3.58 -13.97
CA ASP A 217 25.15 -3.95 -15.37
C ASP A 217 23.93 -4.88 -15.66
N CYS A 218 22.80 -4.57 -15.04
CA CYS A 218 21.59 -5.39 -15.15
C CYS A 218 20.97 -5.24 -16.53
N VAL A 219 21.01 -6.32 -17.32
CA VAL A 219 20.48 -6.34 -18.68
C VAL A 219 18.99 -6.60 -18.66
N VAL A 220 18.23 -5.60 -19.11
CA VAL A 220 16.76 -5.65 -19.24
C VAL A 220 16.40 -5.65 -20.74
N PRO A 221 15.75 -6.70 -21.24
CA PRO A 221 15.34 -6.79 -22.63
C PRO A 221 14.52 -5.57 -23.08
N LYS A 222 14.69 -5.12 -24.31
CA LYS A 222 13.97 -3.95 -24.86
C LYS A 222 12.45 -4.10 -24.82
N GLU A 223 11.94 -5.31 -24.95
CA GLU A 223 10.51 -5.63 -24.82
C GLU A 223 9.96 -5.45 -23.39
N ASN A 224 10.82 -5.25 -22.41
CA ASN A 224 10.46 -4.97 -21.02
C ASN A 224 10.35 -3.47 -20.69
N LEU A 225 10.56 -2.59 -21.69
CA LEU A 225 10.21 -1.18 -21.53
C LEU A 225 8.71 -1.05 -21.36
N LEU A 226 8.27 -0.48 -20.24
CA LEU A 226 6.86 -0.27 -19.92
C LEU A 226 6.40 1.10 -20.45
N GLY A 227 5.43 1.12 -21.36
CA GLY A 227 5.02 2.33 -22.05
C GLY A 227 6.06 2.76 -23.09
N LYS A 228 6.38 4.06 -23.14
CA LYS A 228 7.38 4.63 -24.05
C LYS A 228 8.56 5.19 -23.28
N GLU A 229 9.71 5.23 -23.94
CA GLU A 229 10.90 5.89 -23.38
C GLU A 229 10.60 7.36 -23.06
N GLY A 230 10.97 7.79 -21.86
CA GLY A 230 10.70 9.14 -21.35
C GLY A 230 9.32 9.36 -20.70
N GLU A 231 8.43 8.36 -20.72
CA GLU A 231 7.11 8.44 -20.06
C GLU A 231 7.12 7.89 -18.62
N GLY A 232 8.24 7.38 -18.12
CA GLY A 232 8.33 6.73 -16.81
C GLY A 232 7.87 7.59 -15.67
N PHE A 233 8.24 8.88 -15.62
CA PHE A 233 7.80 9.77 -14.56
C PHE A 233 6.28 9.96 -14.53
N LYS A 234 5.65 10.10 -15.70
CA LYS A 234 4.20 10.18 -15.83
C LYS A 234 3.51 8.89 -15.35
N ILE A 235 4.07 7.73 -15.74
CA ILE A 235 3.58 6.41 -15.28
C ILE A 235 3.71 6.33 -13.75
N ALA A 236 4.86 6.72 -13.17
CA ALA A 236 5.07 6.71 -11.72
C ALA A 236 4.03 7.55 -10.98
N MET A 237 3.80 8.80 -11.39
CA MET A 237 2.85 9.69 -10.74
C MET A 237 1.42 9.17 -10.79
N LYS A 238 0.99 8.66 -11.97
CA LYS A 238 -0.32 8.05 -12.12
C LYS A 238 -0.49 6.77 -11.28
N THR A 239 0.55 5.95 -11.19
CA THR A 239 0.58 4.76 -10.35
C THR A 239 0.42 5.13 -8.87
N LEU A 240 1.12 6.15 -8.40
CA LEU A 240 1.03 6.63 -7.03
C LEU A 240 -0.36 7.20 -6.69
N ASP A 241 -1.08 7.82 -7.63
CA ASP A 241 -2.47 8.24 -7.39
C ASP A 241 -3.35 7.03 -7.03
N GLY A 242 -3.18 5.91 -7.73
CA GLY A 242 -3.86 4.65 -7.41
C GLY A 242 -3.40 4.04 -6.08
N GLY A 243 -2.10 4.08 -5.80
CA GLY A 243 -1.50 3.58 -4.56
C GLY A 243 -2.00 4.31 -3.31
N ARG A 244 -2.21 5.63 -3.40
CA ARG A 244 -2.77 6.45 -2.30
C ARG A 244 -4.10 5.91 -1.79
N ILE A 245 -4.95 5.36 -2.64
CA ILE A 245 -6.23 4.72 -2.23
C ILE A 245 -5.93 3.50 -1.35
N GLY A 246 -4.97 2.65 -1.73
CA GLY A 246 -4.55 1.49 -0.94
C GLY A 246 -4.01 1.87 0.43
N ILE A 247 -3.13 2.89 0.50
CA ILE A 247 -2.58 3.37 1.77
C ILE A 247 -3.63 4.06 2.64
N ALA A 248 -4.54 4.82 2.03
CA ALA A 248 -5.67 5.39 2.76
C ALA A 248 -6.59 4.30 3.37
N SER A 249 -6.82 3.21 2.64
CA SER A 249 -7.57 2.04 3.12
C SER A 249 -6.84 1.32 4.26
N GLN A 250 -5.52 1.18 4.18
CA GLN A 250 -4.70 0.60 5.24
C GLN A 250 -4.77 1.48 6.51
N ALA A 251 -4.60 2.79 6.37
CA ALA A 251 -4.70 3.72 7.49
C ALA A 251 -6.10 3.67 8.15
N LEU A 252 -7.15 3.66 7.32
CA LEU A 252 -8.53 3.52 7.78
C LEU A 252 -8.71 2.23 8.59
N GLY A 253 -8.26 1.09 8.07
CA GLY A 253 -8.37 -0.19 8.77
C GLY A 253 -7.62 -0.20 10.11
N LEU A 254 -6.40 0.35 10.18
CA LEU A 254 -5.64 0.50 11.42
C LEU A 254 -6.39 1.34 12.46
N ALA A 255 -7.02 2.45 12.04
CA ALA A 255 -7.84 3.27 12.93
C ALA A 255 -9.06 2.49 13.46
N GLU A 256 -9.79 1.81 12.58
CA GLU A 256 -10.95 1.00 12.97
C GLU A 256 -10.57 -0.15 13.91
N GLY A 257 -9.46 -0.85 13.62
CA GLY A 257 -8.93 -1.91 14.48
C GLY A 257 -8.61 -1.39 15.89
N ALA A 258 -7.91 -0.26 15.98
CA ALA A 258 -7.56 0.36 17.25
C ALA A 258 -8.80 0.82 18.05
N ILE A 259 -9.84 1.34 17.38
CA ILE A 259 -11.13 1.69 18.02
C ILE A 259 -11.80 0.43 18.55
N ASN A 260 -11.85 -0.66 17.78
CA ASN A 260 -12.49 -1.89 18.18
C ASN A 260 -11.85 -2.47 19.45
N GLU A 261 -10.51 -2.50 19.51
CA GLU A 261 -9.76 -2.93 20.69
C GLU A 261 -10.00 -1.99 21.89
N ALA A 262 -9.99 -0.67 21.67
CA ALA A 262 -10.23 0.31 22.73
C ALA A 262 -11.66 0.21 23.29
N VAL A 263 -12.67 0.03 22.44
CA VAL A 263 -14.07 -0.18 22.87
C VAL A 263 -14.20 -1.44 23.69
N LYS A 264 -13.60 -2.56 23.26
CA LYS A 264 -13.60 -3.82 24.00
C LYS A 264 -12.96 -3.65 25.37
N TYR A 265 -11.72 -3.17 25.41
CA TYR A 265 -10.97 -2.97 26.65
C TYR A 265 -11.69 -2.06 27.64
N THR A 266 -12.19 -0.91 27.19
CA THR A 266 -12.86 0.05 28.07
C THR A 266 -14.18 -0.45 28.65
N LYS A 267 -14.86 -1.39 27.99
CA LYS A 267 -16.05 -2.09 28.49
C LYS A 267 -15.74 -3.15 29.55
N GLU A 268 -14.53 -3.67 29.58
CA GLU A 268 -14.11 -4.74 30.51
C GLU A 268 -13.33 -4.18 31.70
N ARG A 269 -12.40 -3.25 31.48
CA ARG A 269 -11.50 -2.69 32.49
C ARG A 269 -12.25 -1.86 33.51
N VAL A 270 -12.08 -2.19 34.81
CA VAL A 270 -12.67 -1.49 35.92
C VAL A 270 -11.59 -0.71 36.69
N GLN A 271 -11.79 0.57 36.92
CA GLN A 271 -11.01 1.44 37.82
C GLN A 271 -11.96 2.41 38.58
N PHE A 272 -11.60 2.78 39.80
CA PHE A 272 -12.45 3.63 40.66
C PHE A 272 -13.86 3.06 40.83
N GLY A 273 -14.00 1.72 40.89
CA GLY A 273 -15.27 1.04 41.09
C GLY A 273 -16.22 0.99 39.89
N ARG A 274 -15.80 1.44 38.70
CA ARG A 274 -16.62 1.43 37.47
C ARG A 274 -15.80 1.15 36.22
N ARG A 275 -16.46 0.71 35.15
CA ARG A 275 -15.83 0.46 33.87
C ARG A 275 -15.28 1.74 33.25
N LEU A 276 -14.16 1.66 32.51
CA LEU A 276 -13.61 2.84 31.83
C LEU A 276 -14.59 3.48 30.86
N SER A 277 -15.43 2.69 30.19
CA SER A 277 -16.49 3.17 29.30
C SER A 277 -17.58 4.01 29.96
N GLN A 278 -17.66 4.01 31.29
CA GLN A 278 -18.62 4.82 32.07
C GLN A 278 -18.08 6.22 32.42
N PHE A 279 -16.82 6.52 32.10
CA PHE A 279 -16.26 7.86 32.28
C PHE A 279 -16.56 8.71 31.05
N GLN A 280 -17.10 9.89 31.23
CA GLN A 280 -17.54 10.81 30.18
C GLN A 280 -16.39 11.15 29.22
N ASN A 281 -15.17 11.39 29.72
CA ASN A 281 -14.02 11.66 28.87
C ASN A 281 -13.66 10.48 27.94
N THR A 282 -13.76 9.24 28.43
CA THR A 282 -13.57 8.04 27.61
C THR A 282 -14.60 7.97 26.48
N GLN A 283 -15.88 8.24 26.81
CA GLN A 283 -16.96 8.28 25.83
C GLN A 283 -16.73 9.32 24.75
N PHE A 284 -16.32 10.53 25.14
CA PHE A 284 -16.02 11.62 24.19
C PHE A 284 -14.84 11.27 23.28
N GLN A 285 -13.76 10.73 23.83
CA GLN A 285 -12.63 10.31 23.02
C GLN A 285 -13.01 9.24 21.99
N LEU A 286 -13.74 8.21 22.40
CA LEU A 286 -14.20 7.15 21.47
C LEU A 286 -15.15 7.69 20.39
N ALA A 287 -16.05 8.63 20.75
CA ALA A 287 -16.94 9.27 19.80
C ALA A 287 -16.18 10.10 18.76
N ASP A 288 -15.20 10.89 19.18
CA ASP A 288 -14.36 11.70 18.28
C ASP A 288 -13.52 10.80 17.35
N MET A 289 -12.88 9.77 17.90
CA MET A 289 -12.10 8.79 17.14
C MET A 289 -12.98 8.16 16.06
N HIS A 290 -14.16 7.68 16.42
CA HIS A 290 -15.10 7.04 15.49
C HIS A 290 -15.59 8.02 14.41
N THR A 291 -15.97 9.24 14.77
CA THR A 291 -16.46 10.26 13.85
C THR A 291 -15.41 10.59 12.77
N ARG A 292 -14.15 10.80 13.18
CA ARG A 292 -13.06 11.05 12.23
C ARG A 292 -12.79 9.86 11.33
N THR A 293 -12.82 8.64 11.87
CA THR A 293 -12.61 7.41 11.10
C THR A 293 -13.73 7.20 10.07
N GLN A 294 -14.99 7.49 10.42
CA GLN A 294 -16.08 7.44 9.45
C GLN A 294 -15.91 8.49 8.34
N ALA A 295 -15.48 9.71 8.67
CA ALA A 295 -15.17 10.71 7.65
C ALA A 295 -14.05 10.24 6.70
N ALA A 296 -13.00 9.61 7.24
CA ALA A 296 -11.93 9.00 6.44
C ALA A 296 -12.48 7.92 5.49
N GLN A 297 -13.37 7.06 5.97
CA GLN A 297 -13.99 6.00 5.15
C GLN A 297 -14.72 6.58 3.93
N TYR A 298 -15.51 7.64 4.12
CA TYR A 298 -16.21 8.29 2.99
C TYR A 298 -15.22 8.86 1.97
N LEU A 299 -14.13 9.48 2.39
CA LEU A 299 -13.11 9.98 1.46
C LEU A 299 -12.43 8.85 0.68
N VAL A 300 -12.07 7.76 1.36
CA VAL A 300 -11.44 6.58 0.74
C VAL A 300 -12.38 5.95 -0.29
N TYR A 301 -13.64 5.73 0.07
CA TYR A 301 -14.60 5.10 -0.82
C TYR A 301 -14.96 6.00 -2.01
N ALA A 302 -15.07 7.31 -1.80
CA ALA A 302 -15.28 8.27 -2.88
C ALA A 302 -14.13 8.23 -3.91
N ALA A 303 -12.87 8.23 -3.45
CA ALA A 303 -11.70 8.12 -4.33
C ALA A 303 -11.68 6.78 -5.09
N ALA A 304 -12.01 5.67 -4.42
CA ALA A 304 -12.10 4.35 -5.05
C ALA A 304 -13.18 4.30 -6.15
N CYS A 305 -14.37 4.85 -5.88
CA CYS A 305 -15.46 4.92 -6.85
C CYS A 305 -15.10 5.78 -8.07
N LYS A 306 -14.45 6.94 -7.88
CA LYS A 306 -14.01 7.79 -8.98
C LYS A 306 -12.99 7.07 -9.86
N LYS A 307 -12.00 6.37 -9.26
CA LYS A 307 -11.05 5.55 -10.03
C LYS A 307 -11.77 4.47 -10.83
N GLN A 308 -12.73 3.79 -10.23
CA GLN A 308 -13.55 2.76 -10.90
C GLN A 308 -14.32 3.31 -12.10
N ASN A 309 -14.84 4.53 -11.98
CA ASN A 309 -15.59 5.19 -13.04
C ASN A 309 -14.71 5.88 -14.09
N HIS A 310 -13.38 5.73 -14.01
CA HIS A 310 -12.40 6.40 -14.88
C HIS A 310 -12.50 7.95 -14.85
N GLU A 311 -12.95 8.52 -13.74
CA GLU A 311 -12.94 9.96 -13.49
C GLU A 311 -11.55 10.43 -13.04
N ASP A 312 -11.31 11.76 -13.02
CA ASP A 312 -10.12 12.31 -12.35
C ASP A 312 -10.29 12.15 -10.84
N TYR A 313 -9.39 11.39 -10.24
CA TYR A 313 -9.41 11.04 -8.81
C TYR A 313 -8.15 11.46 -8.05
N SER A 314 -7.17 12.11 -8.71
CA SER A 314 -5.87 12.41 -8.10
C SER A 314 -6.02 13.27 -6.84
N MET A 315 -6.86 14.32 -6.87
CA MET A 315 -7.13 15.16 -5.71
C MET A 315 -7.86 14.38 -4.60
N ASP A 316 -8.86 13.57 -4.96
CA ASP A 316 -9.63 12.78 -4.00
C ASP A 316 -8.76 11.73 -3.32
N ALA A 317 -7.88 11.05 -4.06
CA ALA A 317 -6.92 10.10 -3.52
C ALA A 317 -5.91 10.77 -2.56
N ALA A 318 -5.44 11.98 -2.90
CA ALA A 318 -4.57 12.76 -2.02
C ALA A 318 -5.29 13.19 -0.73
N MET A 319 -6.52 13.70 -0.82
CA MET A 319 -7.34 14.05 0.35
C MET A 319 -7.63 12.83 1.22
N ALA A 320 -8.01 11.71 0.61
CA ALA A 320 -8.29 10.46 1.33
C ALA A 320 -7.06 9.98 2.11
N LYS A 321 -5.89 9.93 1.43
CA LYS A 321 -4.63 9.49 2.05
C LYS A 321 -4.19 10.41 3.17
N LEU A 322 -4.23 11.72 2.96
CA LEU A 322 -3.87 12.72 3.97
C LEU A 322 -4.74 12.56 5.22
N PHE A 323 -6.06 12.57 5.03
CA PHE A 323 -6.99 12.56 6.15
C PHE A 323 -6.99 11.22 6.89
N ALA A 324 -6.96 10.09 6.17
CA ALA A 324 -6.94 8.76 6.78
C ALA A 324 -5.64 8.50 7.55
N ALA A 325 -4.47 8.88 7.02
CA ALA A 325 -3.19 8.68 7.67
C ALA A 325 -3.07 9.49 8.98
N GLU A 326 -3.42 10.78 8.95
CA GLU A 326 -3.40 11.62 10.16
C GLU A 326 -4.46 11.16 11.19
N THR A 327 -5.61 10.69 10.73
CA THR A 327 -6.63 10.09 11.60
C THR A 327 -6.12 8.81 12.23
N ALA A 328 -5.49 7.91 11.48
CA ALA A 328 -4.93 6.67 12.01
C ALA A 328 -3.86 6.94 13.08
N SER A 329 -2.95 7.88 12.84
CA SER A 329 -1.93 8.28 13.82
C SER A 329 -2.53 8.84 15.11
N ASP A 330 -3.56 9.69 15.03
CA ASP A 330 -4.24 10.22 16.22
C ASP A 330 -5.03 9.14 16.95
N VAL A 331 -5.80 8.33 16.22
CA VAL A 331 -6.68 7.29 16.80
C VAL A 331 -5.86 6.19 17.48
N THR A 332 -4.81 5.68 16.85
CA THR A 332 -3.98 4.61 17.43
C THR A 332 -3.23 5.10 18.66
N ARG A 333 -2.72 6.32 18.64
CA ARG A 333 -2.11 6.98 19.82
C ARG A 333 -3.11 7.12 20.98
N ARG A 334 -4.35 7.53 20.71
CA ARG A 334 -5.41 7.62 21.73
C ARG A 334 -5.82 6.25 22.24
N ALA A 335 -5.85 5.23 21.39
CA ALA A 335 -6.12 3.86 21.82
C ALA A 335 -5.07 3.38 22.83
N VAL A 336 -3.77 3.55 22.53
CA VAL A 336 -2.69 3.26 23.51
C VAL A 336 -2.92 4.00 24.83
N GLN A 337 -3.30 5.28 24.78
CA GLN A 337 -3.56 6.08 25.99
C GLN A 337 -4.74 5.53 26.80
N LEU A 338 -5.82 5.07 26.14
CA LEU A 338 -7.00 4.50 26.83
C LEU A 338 -6.68 3.17 27.53
N PHE A 339 -5.72 2.40 27.03
CA PHE A 339 -5.22 1.18 27.68
C PHE A 339 -4.30 1.47 28.87
N GLY A 340 -3.74 2.68 28.96
CA GLY A 340 -2.77 3.03 29.99
C GLY A 340 -1.49 2.21 29.88
N GLY A 341 -0.94 1.71 30.99
CA GLY A 341 0.29 0.90 30.99
C GLY A 341 0.21 -0.35 30.11
N TYR A 342 -0.93 -1.00 30.06
CA TYR A 342 -1.14 -2.15 29.18
C TYR A 342 -1.09 -1.81 27.69
N GLY A 343 -1.45 -0.61 27.29
CA GLY A 343 -1.30 -0.15 25.90
C GLY A 343 0.14 0.06 25.47
N TYR A 344 1.08 0.16 26.41
CA TYR A 344 2.51 0.33 26.17
C TYR A 344 3.28 -0.99 26.14
N THR A 345 2.65 -2.08 26.57
CA THR A 345 3.20 -3.45 26.51
C THR A 345 2.71 -4.16 25.26
N ARG A 346 3.37 -5.25 24.88
CA ARG A 346 3.01 -6.07 23.70
C ARG A 346 1.87 -7.07 23.96
N GLU A 347 1.27 -7.07 25.16
CA GLU A 347 0.12 -7.93 25.50
C GLU A 347 -1.14 -7.59 24.68
N TYR A 348 -1.22 -6.36 24.17
CA TYR A 348 -2.34 -5.85 23.40
C TYR A 348 -1.87 -5.28 22.05
N PRO A 349 -2.64 -5.42 20.98
CA PRO A 349 -2.20 -5.06 19.64
C PRO A 349 -2.11 -3.55 19.37
N VAL A 350 -2.60 -2.69 20.27
CA VAL A 350 -2.72 -1.25 20.04
C VAL A 350 -1.37 -0.54 19.88
N GLU A 351 -0.31 -1.01 20.56
CA GLU A 351 1.02 -0.47 20.40
C GLU A 351 1.59 -0.78 19.00
N ARG A 352 1.36 -2.01 18.48
CA ARG A 352 1.73 -2.39 17.12
C ARG A 352 0.96 -1.55 16.08
N MET A 353 -0.35 -1.39 16.27
CA MET A 353 -1.17 -0.55 15.40
C MET A 353 -0.69 0.90 15.37
N MET A 354 -0.22 1.43 16.50
CA MET A 354 0.37 2.78 16.56
C MET A 354 1.68 2.87 15.77
N ARG A 355 2.56 1.86 15.88
CA ARG A 355 3.80 1.81 15.11
C ARG A 355 3.52 1.65 13.61
N ASP A 356 2.58 0.80 13.25
CA ASP A 356 2.16 0.56 11.87
C ASP A 356 1.50 1.79 11.24
N ALA A 357 0.68 2.53 12.00
CA ALA A 357 0.00 3.72 11.49
C ALA A 357 0.98 4.81 11.05
N LYS A 358 2.12 4.97 11.71
CA LYS A 358 3.07 6.05 11.42
C LYS A 358 3.57 6.06 9.98
N ILE A 359 3.81 4.88 9.39
CA ILE A 359 4.31 4.82 8.01
C ILE A 359 3.31 5.36 6.99
N THR A 360 2.01 5.31 7.30
CA THR A 360 0.97 5.79 6.38
C THR A 360 1.03 7.29 6.13
N GLU A 361 1.65 8.07 7.01
CA GLU A 361 1.93 9.49 6.81
C GLU A 361 3.16 9.77 5.92
N ILE A 362 3.99 8.74 5.67
CA ILE A 362 5.32 8.90 5.06
C ILE A 362 5.35 8.35 3.64
N TYR A 363 5.09 7.05 3.44
CA TYR A 363 5.27 6.41 2.14
C TYR A 363 4.14 6.72 1.15
N GLU A 364 4.40 6.46 -0.14
CA GLU A 364 3.55 6.82 -1.28
C GLU A 364 3.17 8.32 -1.32
N GLY A 365 4.14 9.14 -0.93
CA GLY A 365 4.01 10.59 -0.76
C GLY A 365 3.63 10.98 0.66
N THR A 366 4.48 11.78 1.30
CA THR A 366 4.24 12.25 2.67
C THR A 366 2.94 13.04 2.79
N SER A 367 2.46 13.28 4.02
CA SER A 367 1.30 14.15 4.27
C SER A 367 1.48 15.54 3.66
N GLU A 368 2.72 16.06 3.60
CA GLU A 368 3.09 17.31 2.94
C GLU A 368 2.91 17.22 1.42
N VAL A 369 3.33 16.10 0.81
CA VAL A 369 3.13 15.86 -0.63
C VAL A 369 1.64 15.80 -0.97
N GLN A 370 0.82 15.17 -0.14
CA GLN A 370 -0.63 15.17 -0.37
C GLN A 370 -1.19 16.59 -0.35
N ARG A 371 -0.73 17.44 0.59
CA ARG A 371 -1.11 18.87 0.63
C ARG A 371 -0.67 19.62 -0.62
N MET A 372 0.54 19.34 -1.14
CA MET A 372 1.01 19.92 -2.41
C MET A 372 0.10 19.53 -3.58
N VAL A 373 -0.32 18.25 -3.66
CA VAL A 373 -1.23 17.80 -4.71
C VAL A 373 -2.57 18.52 -4.61
N VAL A 374 -3.17 18.59 -3.42
CA VAL A 374 -4.45 19.28 -3.21
C VAL A 374 -4.31 20.78 -3.54
N ALA A 375 -3.24 21.45 -3.08
CA ALA A 375 -2.99 22.86 -3.36
C ALA A 375 -2.89 23.14 -4.86
N LYS A 376 -2.22 22.25 -5.62
CA LYS A 376 -2.14 22.35 -7.08
C LYS A 376 -3.52 22.35 -7.74
N TYR A 377 -4.42 21.47 -7.32
CA TYR A 377 -5.79 21.41 -7.85
C TYR A 377 -6.64 22.64 -7.46
N LEU A 378 -6.31 23.27 -6.34
CA LEU A 378 -6.93 24.53 -5.93
C LEU A 378 -6.35 25.76 -6.68
N GLY A 379 -5.30 25.58 -7.49
CA GLY A 379 -4.63 26.66 -8.21
C GLY A 379 -3.80 27.58 -7.32
N VAL A 380 -3.40 27.11 -6.14
CA VAL A 380 -2.49 27.82 -5.20
C VAL A 380 -1.14 27.11 -5.22
N ASN A 381 -0.23 27.60 -6.10
CA ASN A 381 1.11 27.05 -6.31
C ASN A 381 2.17 28.10 -5.94
#